data_25bde2e44973a4ccb7a412a268cf8331
#
_entry.id   25bde2e44973a4ccb7a412a268cf8331
#
_cell.length_a   1.000
_cell.length_b   1.000
_cell.length_c   1.000
_cell.angle_alpha   90.00
_cell.angle_beta   90.00
_cell.angle_gamma   90.00
#
_symmetry.space_group_name_H-M   'P 1'
#
loop_
_entity.id
_entity.type
_entity.pdbx_description
1 polymer ?
#
loop_
_entity_poly.entity_id
_entity_poly.type
_entity_poly.pdbx_seq_one_letter_code
_entity_poly.pdbx_strand_id
1 'polypeptide(L)'
;MTFYILMNQITTMFLGLNLLTTISFDSEIVSYMYGGSKQEIFFQVTNNNRTLAIKPLMEGDFSNLLVITKEHKYYFDLKLTDKNSHQFIEVKNGIASHALSKKVKTKDYEILEGQASILFINNTNKEMMVNNIIVKQREYFSKGVPIILNGKRILN
;
A
#
# COMPACT_ATOMS: atom_id res chain seq x y z
N MET A 1 -1.74 -6.56 -10.27
CA MET A 1 -1.39 -5.13 -10.06
C MET A 1 -0.03 -5.06 -9.38
N THR A 2 0.72 -3.99 -9.60
CA THR A 2 2.06 -3.81 -9.05
C THR A 2 2.10 -2.64 -8.09
N PHE A 3 2.61 -2.87 -6.88
CA PHE A 3 2.91 -1.85 -5.91
C PHE A 3 4.41 -1.56 -5.94
N TYR A 4 4.80 -0.35 -6.30
CA TYR A 4 6.17 0.14 -6.18
C TYR A 4 6.29 0.86 -4.84
N ILE A 5 6.79 0.18 -3.83
CA ILE A 5 6.79 0.67 -2.45
C ILE A 5 8.10 1.39 -2.14
N LEU A 6 8.01 2.65 -1.75
CA LEU A 6 9.13 3.42 -1.24
C LEU A 6 9.48 2.96 0.19
N MET A 7 10.76 2.97 0.50
CA MET A 7 11.25 2.60 1.84
C MET A 7 10.62 3.46 2.93
N ASN A 8 10.32 2.85 4.07
CA ASN A 8 9.78 3.52 5.28
C ASN A 8 8.36 4.09 5.12
N GLN A 9 7.62 3.65 4.12
CA GLN A 9 6.21 4.02 3.96
C GLN A 9 5.30 2.85 4.32
N ILE A 10 4.17 3.17 4.94
CA ILE A 10 3.11 2.20 5.23
C ILE A 10 2.15 2.20 4.05
N THR A 11 1.85 1.01 3.54
CA THR A 11 0.95 0.83 2.40
C THR A 11 -0.39 0.28 2.88
N THR A 12 -1.47 0.99 2.59
CA THR A 12 -2.82 0.49 2.85
C THR A 12 -3.19 -0.58 1.84
N MET A 13 -3.67 -1.72 2.34
CA MET A 13 -4.16 -2.83 1.53
C MET A 13 -5.63 -3.06 1.83
N PHE A 14 -6.46 -3.05 0.78
CA PHE A 14 -7.89 -3.29 0.89
C PHE A 14 -8.21 -4.76 0.61
N LEU A 15 -8.77 -5.44 1.60
CA LEU A 15 -9.11 -6.85 1.56
C LEU A 15 -10.63 -7.05 1.48
N GLY A 16 -11.07 -8.09 0.78
CA GLY A 16 -12.47 -8.49 0.73
C GLY A 16 -12.76 -9.64 1.71
N LEU A 17 -13.92 -9.58 2.37
CA LEU A 17 -14.35 -10.64 3.29
C LEU A 17 -14.46 -11.98 2.53
N ASN A 18 -13.86 -13.03 3.09
CA ASN A 18 -13.82 -14.38 2.52
C ASN A 18 -13.16 -14.47 1.13
N LEU A 19 -12.46 -13.42 0.69
CA LEU A 19 -11.69 -13.42 -0.55
C LEU A 19 -10.19 -13.58 -0.26
N LEU A 20 -9.53 -14.32 -1.14
CA LEU A 20 -8.09 -14.51 -1.07
C LEU A 20 -7.37 -13.32 -1.74
N THR A 21 -6.43 -12.72 -1.03
CA THR A 21 -5.47 -11.76 -1.58
C THR A 21 -4.09 -12.38 -1.54
N THR A 22 -3.36 -12.32 -2.64
CA THR A 22 -1.97 -12.77 -2.70
C THR A 22 -1.03 -11.59 -2.92
N ILE A 23 0.05 -11.58 -2.16
CA ILE A 23 1.16 -10.63 -2.30
C ILE A 23 2.43 -11.40 -2.64
N SER A 24 3.02 -11.08 -3.77
CA SER A 24 4.29 -11.69 -4.21
C SER A 24 5.43 -10.67 -4.13
N PHE A 25 6.58 -11.13 -3.62
CA PHE A 25 7.78 -10.34 -3.44
C PHE A 25 8.91 -10.86 -4.35
N ASP A 26 9.83 -9.98 -4.72
CA ASP A 26 11.01 -10.35 -5.53
C ASP A 26 12.02 -11.18 -4.72
N SER A 27 11.93 -11.14 -3.38
CA SER A 27 12.82 -11.82 -2.44
C SER A 27 12.02 -12.74 -1.52
N GLU A 28 12.68 -13.77 -0.97
CA GLU A 28 12.02 -14.72 -0.07
C GLU A 28 11.59 -14.07 1.24
N ILE A 29 10.40 -14.41 1.70
CA ILE A 29 9.86 -14.02 3.00
C ILE A 29 10.60 -14.81 4.08
N VAL A 30 11.21 -14.10 5.01
CA VAL A 30 11.88 -14.67 6.19
C VAL A 30 10.87 -14.85 7.31
N SER A 31 10.02 -13.84 7.53
CA SER A 31 8.97 -13.87 8.54
C SER A 31 7.88 -12.83 8.24
N TYR A 32 6.76 -12.98 8.91
CA TYR A 32 5.72 -11.95 8.94
C TYR A 32 5.10 -11.90 10.33
N MET A 33 4.58 -10.72 10.68
CA MET A 33 3.89 -10.51 11.95
C MET A 33 2.63 -9.69 11.73
N TYR A 34 1.51 -10.20 12.26
CA TYR A 34 0.24 -9.51 12.24
C TYR A 34 -0.05 -8.93 13.64
N GLY A 35 -0.48 -7.66 13.70
CA GLY A 35 -0.73 -6.96 14.97
C GLY A 35 -2.07 -7.31 15.64
N GLY A 36 -2.98 -7.98 14.94
CA GLY A 36 -4.30 -8.36 15.45
C GLY A 36 -4.41 -9.83 15.85
N SER A 37 -5.65 -10.33 15.94
CA SER A 37 -5.95 -11.71 16.30
C SER A 37 -5.83 -12.66 15.10
N LYS A 38 -5.20 -13.82 15.32
CA LYS A 38 -5.10 -14.87 14.32
C LYS A 38 -6.44 -15.51 13.93
N GLN A 39 -7.48 -15.30 14.73
CA GLN A 39 -8.81 -15.85 14.47
C GLN A 39 -9.59 -15.08 13.41
N GLU A 40 -9.24 -13.80 13.20
CA GLU A 40 -9.97 -12.91 12.28
C GLU A 40 -9.47 -12.97 10.84
N ILE A 41 -8.25 -13.48 10.63
CA ILE A 41 -7.59 -13.44 9.33
C ILE A 41 -6.63 -14.62 9.17
N PHE A 42 -6.64 -15.22 7.99
CA PHE A 42 -5.78 -16.35 7.64
C PHE A 42 -4.58 -15.86 6.83
N PHE A 43 -3.40 -16.39 7.15
CA PHE A 43 -2.15 -16.15 6.41
C PHE A 43 -1.50 -17.48 6.02
N GLN A 44 -0.94 -17.52 4.83
CA GLN A 44 -0.13 -18.66 4.38
C GLN A 44 0.99 -18.19 3.46
N VAL A 45 2.21 -18.64 3.73
CA VAL A 45 3.35 -18.44 2.82
C VAL A 45 3.41 -19.60 1.83
N THR A 46 3.63 -19.29 0.56
CA THR A 46 3.69 -20.24 -0.55
C THR A 46 4.66 -19.78 -1.64
N ASN A 47 4.72 -20.48 -2.75
CA ASN A 47 5.53 -20.14 -3.93
C ASN A 47 7.00 -19.92 -3.58
N ASN A 48 7.66 -20.96 -3.03
CA ASN A 48 9.06 -20.90 -2.61
C ASN A 48 9.34 -19.73 -1.65
N ASN A 49 8.42 -19.51 -0.70
CA ASN A 49 8.49 -18.44 0.30
C ASN A 49 8.44 -17.02 -0.28
N ARG A 50 7.95 -16.82 -1.49
CA ARG A 50 7.88 -15.49 -2.11
C ARG A 50 6.49 -14.88 -2.13
N THR A 51 5.48 -15.65 -1.80
CA THR A 51 4.08 -15.20 -1.82
C THR A 51 3.42 -15.39 -0.46
N LEU A 52 2.77 -14.36 0.03
CA LEU A 52 1.91 -14.40 1.21
C LEU A 52 0.45 -14.35 0.75
N ALA A 53 -0.31 -15.38 1.09
CA ALA A 53 -1.76 -15.44 0.89
C ALA A 53 -2.47 -14.93 2.15
N ILE A 54 -3.46 -14.08 1.97
CA ILE A 54 -4.22 -13.42 3.05
C ILE A 54 -5.71 -13.60 2.77
N LYS A 55 -6.46 -14.01 3.79
CA LYS A 55 -7.92 -14.15 3.69
C LYS A 55 -8.59 -13.68 4.98
N PRO A 56 -9.36 -12.58 4.94
CA PRO A 56 -10.20 -12.19 6.06
C PRO A 56 -11.30 -13.23 6.32
N LEU A 57 -11.50 -13.61 7.56
CA LEU A 57 -12.47 -14.64 7.97
C LEU A 57 -13.72 -14.07 8.62
N MET A 58 -13.66 -12.86 9.13
CA MET A 58 -14.79 -12.18 9.78
C MET A 58 -14.71 -10.66 9.55
N GLU A 59 -15.83 -9.99 9.74
CA GLU A 59 -15.88 -8.53 9.72
C GLU A 59 -15.19 -7.93 10.93
N GLY A 60 -14.72 -6.70 10.80
CA GLY A 60 -14.08 -5.94 11.86
C GLY A 60 -12.97 -5.04 11.36
N ASP A 61 -12.32 -4.36 12.30
CA ASP A 61 -11.15 -3.55 12.05
C ASP A 61 -9.90 -4.42 12.13
N PHE A 62 -9.18 -4.52 11.02
CA PHE A 62 -7.92 -5.23 10.98
C PHE A 62 -6.76 -4.36 11.43
N SER A 63 -5.71 -5.00 11.89
CA SER A 63 -4.47 -4.38 12.33
C SER A 63 -3.45 -4.29 11.18
N ASN A 64 -2.23 -3.92 11.54
CA ASN A 64 -1.12 -3.83 10.60
C ASN A 64 -0.41 -5.19 10.42
N LEU A 65 0.31 -5.27 9.32
CA LEU A 65 1.09 -6.44 8.94
C LEU A 65 2.51 -6.00 8.58
N LEU A 66 3.50 -6.64 9.18
CA LEU A 66 4.90 -6.52 8.80
C LEU A 66 5.32 -7.78 8.04
N VAL A 67 5.86 -7.61 6.84
CA VAL A 67 6.48 -8.69 6.07
C VAL A 67 7.98 -8.41 5.95
N ILE A 68 8.79 -9.36 6.39
CA ILE A 68 10.25 -9.29 6.30
C ILE A 68 10.71 -10.27 5.24
N THR A 69 11.34 -9.75 4.20
CA THR A 69 12.01 -10.56 3.18
C THR A 69 13.52 -10.55 3.44
N LYS A 70 14.28 -11.32 2.67
CA LYS A 70 15.75 -11.32 2.76
C LYS A 70 16.36 -9.95 2.47
N GLU A 71 15.66 -9.09 1.72
CA GLU A 71 16.20 -7.79 1.28
C GLU A 71 15.57 -6.60 1.97
N HIS A 72 14.26 -6.63 2.27
CA HIS A 72 13.52 -5.47 2.75
C HIS A 72 12.47 -5.82 3.79
N LYS A 73 11.96 -4.78 4.46
CA LYS A 73 10.81 -4.83 5.35
C LYS A 73 9.68 -4.03 4.74
N TYR A 74 8.48 -4.61 4.74
CA TYR A 74 7.29 -3.97 4.19
C TYR A 74 6.22 -3.87 5.27
N TYR A 75 5.64 -2.67 5.43
CA TYR A 75 4.61 -2.39 6.40
C TYR A 75 3.29 -2.16 5.68
N PHE A 76 2.26 -2.90 6.08
CA PHE A 76 0.92 -2.79 5.51
C PHE A 76 -0.09 -2.44 6.60
N ASP A 77 -1.03 -1.57 6.27
CA ASP A 77 -2.24 -1.31 7.05
C ASP A 77 -3.39 -2.01 6.34
N LEU A 78 -4.00 -3.00 7.01
CA LEU A 78 -5.04 -3.84 6.40
C LEU A 78 -6.41 -3.25 6.66
N LYS A 79 -7.19 -3.05 5.60
CA LYS A 79 -8.55 -2.52 5.67
C LYS A 79 -9.52 -3.46 4.96
N LEU A 80 -10.66 -3.75 5.58
CA LEU A 80 -11.75 -4.47 4.93
C LEU A 80 -12.53 -3.52 4.03
N THR A 81 -12.95 -3.99 2.85
CA THR A 81 -13.78 -3.22 1.93
C THR A 81 -14.76 -4.14 1.20
N ASP A 82 -15.93 -3.58 0.86
CA ASP A 82 -16.93 -4.26 0.04
C ASP A 82 -16.69 -4.09 -1.46
N LYS A 83 -15.88 -3.09 -1.84
CA LYS A 83 -15.63 -2.72 -3.23
C LYS A 83 -14.15 -2.49 -3.49
N ASN A 84 -13.71 -2.90 -4.68
CA ASN A 84 -12.34 -2.66 -5.14
C ASN A 84 -11.27 -3.20 -4.18
N SER A 85 -11.50 -4.40 -3.65
CA SER A 85 -10.49 -5.12 -2.87
C SER A 85 -9.33 -5.56 -3.75
N HIS A 86 -8.15 -5.60 -3.17
CA HIS A 86 -6.97 -6.15 -3.83
C HIS A 86 -7.05 -7.67 -3.81
N GLN A 87 -6.74 -8.33 -4.93
CA GLN A 87 -6.74 -9.78 -5.02
C GLN A 87 -5.36 -10.33 -5.38
N PHE A 88 -4.64 -9.61 -6.24
CA PHE A 88 -3.35 -10.03 -6.73
C PHE A 88 -2.39 -8.84 -6.77
N ILE A 89 -1.31 -8.89 -5.96
CA ILE A 89 -0.35 -7.82 -5.81
C ILE A 89 1.06 -8.35 -6.04
N GLU A 90 1.82 -7.69 -6.90
CA GLU A 90 3.26 -7.82 -7.00
C GLU A 90 3.92 -6.62 -6.31
N VAL A 91 4.85 -6.86 -5.40
CA VAL A 91 5.58 -5.82 -4.69
C VAL A 91 6.96 -5.65 -5.32
N LYS A 92 7.28 -4.42 -5.67
CA LYS A 92 8.60 -3.99 -6.17
C LYS A 92 9.08 -2.77 -5.39
N ASN A 93 10.38 -2.53 -5.40
CA ASN A 93 10.94 -1.33 -4.80
C ASN A 93 10.57 -0.10 -5.62
N GLY A 94 10.07 0.92 -4.96
CA GLY A 94 9.82 2.22 -5.53
C GLY A 94 11.09 3.09 -5.49
N ILE A 95 11.24 3.96 -6.48
CA ILE A 95 12.34 4.91 -6.58
C ILE A 95 11.76 6.27 -6.97
N ALA A 96 12.09 7.33 -6.24
CA ALA A 96 11.73 8.69 -6.62
C ALA A 96 12.28 9.00 -8.02
N SER A 97 11.42 9.46 -8.92
CA SER A 97 11.75 9.70 -10.31
C SER A 97 11.65 11.19 -10.65
N HIS A 98 12.55 11.67 -11.51
CA HIS A 98 12.47 13.02 -12.07
C HIS A 98 11.66 13.09 -13.36
N ALA A 99 11.47 11.97 -14.05
CA ALA A 99 10.64 11.87 -15.25
C ALA A 99 9.19 11.58 -14.85
N LEU A 100 8.41 12.63 -14.69
CA LEU A 100 7.04 12.59 -14.19
C LEU A 100 6.04 13.07 -15.24
N SER A 101 4.89 12.44 -15.31
CA SER A 101 3.75 12.88 -16.12
C SER A 101 2.52 13.11 -15.25
N LYS A 102 1.66 14.03 -15.70
CA LYS A 102 0.46 14.39 -14.95
C LYS A 102 -0.56 13.25 -14.94
N LYS A 103 -0.99 12.83 -13.75
CA LYS A 103 -1.98 11.77 -13.52
C LYS A 103 -3.33 12.34 -13.09
N VAL A 104 -3.31 13.21 -12.08
CA VAL A 104 -4.50 13.85 -11.53
C VAL A 104 -4.20 15.32 -11.32
N LYS A 105 -5.17 16.17 -11.66
CA LYS A 105 -5.10 17.60 -11.36
C LYS A 105 -6.44 18.06 -10.80
N THR A 106 -6.40 18.63 -9.60
CA THR A 106 -7.53 19.31 -8.96
C THR A 106 -7.11 20.76 -8.61
N LYS A 107 -8.04 21.52 -8.06
CA LYS A 107 -7.75 22.86 -7.54
C LYS A 107 -6.74 22.80 -6.37
N ASP A 108 -6.89 21.78 -5.51
CA ASP A 108 -6.18 21.71 -4.24
C ASP A 108 -4.90 20.89 -4.32
N TYR A 109 -4.80 19.94 -5.26
CA TYR A 109 -3.63 19.08 -5.38
C TYR A 109 -3.41 18.57 -6.80
N GLU A 110 -2.20 18.09 -7.05
CA GLU A 110 -1.81 17.39 -8.27
C GLU A 110 -1.08 16.10 -7.91
N ILE A 111 -1.27 15.07 -8.74
CA ILE A 111 -0.51 13.83 -8.67
C ILE A 111 0.20 13.63 -10.00
N LEU A 112 1.52 13.54 -9.96
CA LEU A 112 2.37 13.22 -11.09
C LEU A 112 2.87 11.79 -10.94
N GLU A 113 2.96 11.06 -12.05
CA GLU A 113 3.34 9.65 -12.05
C GLU A 113 4.67 9.46 -12.77
N GLY A 114 5.60 8.80 -12.09
CA GLY A 114 6.84 8.32 -12.64
C GLY A 114 6.80 6.82 -12.95
N GLN A 115 7.96 6.23 -13.21
CA GLN A 115 8.07 4.79 -13.48
C GLN A 115 7.82 3.95 -12.24
N ALA A 116 8.35 4.35 -11.09
CA ALA A 116 8.33 3.58 -9.84
C ALA A 116 8.01 4.43 -8.60
N SER A 117 7.37 5.59 -8.79
CA SER A 117 6.91 6.48 -7.72
C SER A 117 5.87 7.45 -8.27
N ILE A 118 5.14 8.10 -7.37
CA ILE A 118 4.33 9.26 -7.69
C ILE A 118 4.82 10.47 -6.89
N LEU A 119 4.54 11.66 -7.40
CA LEU A 119 4.75 12.91 -6.68
C LEU A 119 3.39 13.53 -6.39
N PHE A 120 3.11 13.75 -5.11
CA PHE A 120 1.94 14.50 -4.66
C PHE A 120 2.32 15.96 -4.43
N ILE A 121 1.58 16.89 -5.01
CA ILE A 121 1.77 18.34 -4.86
C ILE A 121 0.55 18.93 -4.18
N ASN A 122 0.76 19.58 -3.04
CA ASN A 122 -0.25 20.34 -2.31
C ASN A 122 -0.27 21.77 -2.84
N ASN A 123 -1.37 22.16 -3.49
CA ASN A 123 -1.55 23.51 -4.06
C ASN A 123 -2.22 24.48 -3.08
N THR A 124 -2.41 24.09 -1.82
CA THR A 124 -3.04 24.93 -0.79
C THR A 124 -2.02 25.45 0.20
N ASN A 125 -2.45 26.39 1.05
CA ASN A 125 -1.64 26.91 2.16
C ASN A 125 -1.78 26.09 3.45
N LYS A 126 -2.60 25.01 3.42
CA LYS A 126 -2.86 24.15 4.55
C LYS A 126 -2.12 22.83 4.41
N GLU A 127 -1.72 22.23 5.52
CA GLU A 127 -1.15 20.89 5.52
C GLU A 127 -2.20 19.87 5.08
N MET A 128 -1.76 18.85 4.35
CA MET A 128 -2.58 17.71 3.96
C MET A 128 -1.99 16.44 4.55
N MET A 129 -2.85 15.53 5.00
CA MET A 129 -2.45 14.20 5.43
C MET A 129 -2.61 13.22 4.26
N VAL A 130 -1.51 12.70 3.75
CA VAL A 130 -1.49 11.74 2.64
C VAL A 130 -0.79 10.47 3.11
N ASN A 131 -1.49 9.34 3.12
CA ASN A 131 -0.96 8.05 3.59
C ASN A 131 -0.25 8.18 4.96
N ASN A 132 -0.86 8.92 5.89
CA ASN A 132 -0.34 9.23 7.24
C ASN A 132 0.94 10.07 7.26
N ILE A 133 1.29 10.71 6.13
CA ILE A 133 2.40 11.67 6.03
C ILE A 133 1.83 13.07 5.86
N ILE A 134 2.32 14.02 6.65
CA ILE A 134 1.93 15.43 6.51
C ILE A 134 2.68 16.05 5.33
N VAL A 135 1.93 16.52 4.35
CA VAL A 135 2.46 17.15 3.14
C VAL A 135 2.16 18.65 3.17
N LYS A 136 3.21 19.46 3.26
CA LYS A 136 3.10 20.94 3.20
C LYS A 136 3.14 21.44 1.77
N GLN A 137 4.11 20.97 0.98
CA GLN A 137 4.30 21.38 -0.42
C GLN A 137 4.25 20.20 -1.37
N ARG A 138 5.17 19.26 -1.26
CA ARG A 138 5.24 18.08 -2.09
C ARG A 138 5.91 16.93 -1.37
N GLU A 139 5.56 15.69 -1.75
CA GLU A 139 6.17 14.46 -1.23
C GLU A 139 6.05 13.34 -2.26
N TYR A 140 7.06 12.49 -2.31
CA TYR A 140 7.01 11.27 -3.10
C TYR A 140 6.29 10.16 -2.34
N PHE A 141 5.46 9.41 -3.08
CA PHE A 141 4.74 8.25 -2.57
C PHE A 141 4.97 7.03 -3.45
N SER A 142 4.71 5.87 -2.89
CA SER A 142 4.71 4.61 -3.60
C SER A 142 3.71 4.63 -4.76
N LYS A 143 4.05 3.99 -5.88
CA LYS A 143 3.19 3.90 -7.07
C LYS A 143 2.36 2.64 -7.05
N GLY A 144 1.13 2.73 -7.51
CA GLY A 144 0.19 1.61 -7.60
C GLY A 144 -0.54 1.31 -6.29
N VAL A 145 -0.11 1.92 -5.19
CA VAL A 145 -0.76 1.77 -3.88
C VAL A 145 -1.95 2.73 -3.76
N PRO A 146 -2.91 2.44 -2.87
CA PRO A 146 -3.97 3.38 -2.56
C PRO A 146 -3.41 4.70 -2.01
N ILE A 147 -3.92 5.82 -2.51
CA ILE A 147 -3.62 7.15 -1.96
C ILE A 147 -4.82 7.63 -1.15
N ILE A 148 -4.57 7.86 0.13
CA ILE A 148 -5.55 8.26 1.11
C ILE A 148 -5.26 9.71 1.50
N LEU A 149 -6.12 10.64 1.05
CA LEU A 149 -6.01 12.07 1.38
C LEU A 149 -7.02 12.42 2.46
N ASN A 150 -6.54 12.88 3.61
CA ASN A 150 -7.37 13.26 4.76
C ASN A 150 -8.45 12.20 5.09
N GLY A 151 -8.05 10.92 5.08
CA GLY A 151 -8.92 9.79 5.37
C GLY A 151 -9.76 9.28 4.22
N LYS A 152 -9.72 9.90 3.04
CA LYS A 152 -10.48 9.50 1.86
C LYS A 152 -9.57 8.92 0.77
N ARG A 153 -9.94 7.74 0.25
CA ARG A 153 -9.25 7.13 -0.89
C ARG A 153 -9.50 7.95 -2.16
N ILE A 154 -8.43 8.48 -2.76
CA ILE A 154 -8.50 9.33 -3.96
C ILE A 154 -7.89 8.67 -5.19
N LEU A 155 -7.08 7.64 -5.02
CA LEU A 155 -6.41 6.93 -6.10
C LEU A 155 -6.28 5.46 -5.75
N ASN A 156 -6.40 4.59 -6.78
CA ASN A 156 -6.32 3.13 -6.74
C ASN A 156 -7.53 2.51 -6.05
#